data_dcd35db36bba2c633f037b966e5f448d
#
_entry.id   dcd35db36bba2c633f037b966e5f448d
#
_cell.length_a   1.000
_cell.length_b   1.000
_cell.length_c   1.000
_cell.angle_alpha   90.00
_cell.angle_beta   90.00
_cell.angle_gamma   90.00
#
_symmetry.space_group_name_H-M   'P 1'
#
loop_
_entity.id
_entity.type
_entity.pdbx_description
1 polymer ?
#
loop_
_entity_poly.entity_id
_entity_poly.type
_entity_poly.pdbx_seq_one_letter_code
_entity_poly.pdbx_strand_id
1 'polypeptide(L)'
;MSGNWRDKFEQGRNGGPVPPPAPPVEEEETSIAPDLVVYRPWIIQRGRSRPALLLNLRKFDPRSGLLVGWQASYPYLISADYVGEKMLSLDFGRRQFVIQGTDLSELVRHLQQGTVLAIQEYSTQVWPQLPPGPVVTVIDKVERQPSDA
;
A
#
# COMPACT_ATOMS: atom_id res chain seq x y z
N MET A 1 -53.00 5.61 17.65
CA MET A 1 -51.88 5.10 18.02
C MET A 1 -50.66 5.51 17.38
N SER A 2 -50.46 6.69 17.53
CA SER A 2 -49.37 7.30 16.90
C SER A 2 -47.99 6.93 17.41
N GLY A 3 -47.89 6.33 18.52
CA GLY A 3 -46.59 6.05 19.07
C GLY A 3 -45.95 4.74 18.63
N ASN A 4 -46.65 4.01 17.80
CA ASN A 4 -46.27 2.62 17.64
C ASN A 4 -44.95 2.43 16.93
N TRP A 5 -44.62 3.29 15.99
CA TRP A 5 -43.33 3.15 15.33
C TRP A 5 -42.19 3.47 16.27
N ARG A 6 -42.40 4.44 17.14
CA ARG A 6 -41.40 4.81 18.13
C ARG A 6 -41.22 3.70 19.15
N ASP A 7 -42.35 3.14 19.58
CA ASP A 7 -42.29 2.06 20.55
C ASP A 7 -41.60 0.82 19.98
N LYS A 8 -41.89 0.52 18.75
CA LYS A 8 -41.18 -0.57 18.07
C LYS A 8 -39.72 -0.32 17.96
N PHE A 9 -39.38 0.91 17.69
CA PHE A 9 -37.98 1.31 17.56
C PHE A 9 -37.27 1.17 18.91
N GLU A 10 -37.92 1.59 19.97
CA GLU A 10 -37.34 1.49 21.29
C GLU A 10 -37.30 0.08 21.79
N GLN A 11 -38.27 -0.72 21.46
CA GLN A 11 -38.25 -2.14 21.79
C GLN A 11 -37.12 -2.85 21.07
N GLY A 12 -36.87 -2.46 19.85
CA GLY A 12 -35.73 -3.01 19.13
C GLY A 12 -34.41 -2.66 19.78
N ARG A 13 -34.37 -1.55 20.47
CA ARG A 13 -33.17 -1.17 21.21
C ARG A 13 -33.04 -1.91 22.51
N ASN A 14 -34.16 -2.09 23.19
CA ASN A 14 -34.14 -2.60 24.57
C ASN A 14 -34.56 -4.04 24.68
N GLY A 15 -35.13 -4.58 23.65
CA GLY A 15 -35.79 -5.86 23.70
C GLY A 15 -34.90 -7.06 23.55
N GLY A 16 -33.63 -6.90 23.63
CA GLY A 16 -32.76 -8.02 23.51
C GLY A 16 -31.34 -7.58 23.24
N PRO A 17 -30.40 -8.50 23.37
CA PRO A 17 -29.04 -8.19 23.07
C PRO A 17 -28.97 -7.81 21.60
N VAL A 18 -28.87 -6.54 21.36
CA VAL A 18 -28.47 -6.08 20.05
C VAL A 18 -27.05 -6.58 19.90
N PRO A 19 -26.79 -7.45 18.95
CA PRO A 19 -25.41 -7.83 18.73
C PRO A 19 -24.63 -6.55 18.47
N PRO A 20 -23.48 -6.40 19.08
CA PRO A 20 -22.65 -5.25 18.76
C PRO A 20 -22.52 -5.21 17.24
N PRO A 21 -22.65 -4.04 16.64
CA PRO A 21 -22.46 -3.95 15.22
C PRO A 21 -21.13 -4.61 14.91
N ALA A 22 -21.21 -5.65 14.13
CA ALA A 22 -19.97 -6.25 13.65
C ALA A 22 -19.14 -5.12 13.08
N PRO A 23 -17.87 -4.98 13.47
CA PRO A 23 -17.04 -4.00 12.84
C PRO A 23 -17.16 -4.22 11.35
N PRO A 24 -17.48 -3.21 10.61
CA PRO A 24 -17.60 -3.37 9.18
C PRO A 24 -16.30 -3.97 8.70
N VAL A 25 -16.41 -5.00 7.90
CA VAL A 25 -15.22 -5.65 7.34
C VAL A 25 -14.38 -4.64 6.60
N GLU A 26 -15.01 -3.59 6.15
CA GLU A 26 -14.35 -2.47 5.49
C GLU A 26 -13.43 -1.72 6.42
N GLU A 27 -13.63 -1.84 7.71
CA GLU A 27 -12.76 -1.21 8.69
C GLU A 27 -11.50 -2.00 8.96
N GLU A 28 -11.32 -3.14 8.34
CA GLU A 28 -9.99 -3.68 8.29
C GLU A 28 -9.17 -2.78 7.39
N GLU A 29 -8.92 -1.60 7.86
CA GLU A 29 -8.01 -0.71 7.19
C GLU A 29 -6.67 -1.40 7.11
N THR A 30 -6.25 -1.66 5.89
CA THR A 30 -4.88 -2.05 5.68
C THR A 30 -4.05 -0.83 6.05
N SER A 31 -3.39 -0.91 7.19
CA SER A 31 -2.54 0.18 7.61
C SER A 31 -1.38 0.32 6.63
N ILE A 32 -1.23 1.51 6.08
CA ILE A 32 -0.08 1.82 5.23
C ILE A 32 1.09 2.31 6.07
N ALA A 33 0.92 2.40 7.37
CA ALA A 33 2.02 2.79 8.25
C ALA A 33 3.14 1.75 8.15
N PRO A 34 4.40 2.18 8.17
CA PRO A 34 5.50 1.23 8.11
C PRO A 34 5.53 0.37 9.37
N ASP A 35 5.74 -0.91 9.18
CA ASP A 35 5.99 -1.82 10.28
C ASP A 35 7.49 -1.75 10.58
N LEU A 36 7.84 -1.22 11.75
CA LEU A 36 9.24 -1.05 12.11
C LEU A 36 9.84 -2.27 12.78
N VAL A 37 9.03 -3.29 13.02
CA VAL A 37 9.48 -4.53 13.64
C VAL A 37 9.76 -5.59 12.58
N VAL A 38 8.83 -5.76 11.65
CA VAL A 38 8.93 -6.76 10.59
C VAL A 38 9.00 -6.04 9.25
N TYR A 39 10.02 -6.37 8.46
CA TYR A 39 10.14 -5.81 7.12
C TYR A 39 9.07 -6.40 6.22
N ARG A 40 8.34 -5.52 5.54
CA ARG A 40 7.38 -5.87 4.51
C ARG A 40 7.76 -5.13 3.25
N PRO A 41 8.16 -5.85 2.19
CA PRO A 41 8.60 -5.18 0.96
C PRO A 41 7.48 -4.41 0.28
N TRP A 42 6.23 -4.87 0.42
CA TRP A 42 5.08 -4.14 -0.10
C TRP A 42 3.85 -4.44 0.76
N ILE A 43 2.90 -3.53 0.70
CA ILE A 43 1.62 -3.66 1.37
C ILE A 43 0.55 -3.69 0.31
N ILE A 44 -0.30 -4.70 0.35
CA ILE A 44 -1.40 -4.84 -0.60
C ILE A 44 -2.71 -4.51 0.07
N GLN A 45 -3.65 -4.02 -0.72
CA GLN A 45 -4.99 -3.74 -0.27
C GLN A 45 -5.72 -5.05 -0.02
N ARG A 46 -6.35 -5.15 1.14
CA ARG A 46 -7.16 -6.31 1.48
C ARG A 46 -8.62 -5.99 1.26
N GLY A 47 -9.40 -7.03 0.99
CA GLY A 47 -10.83 -6.96 0.87
C GLY A 47 -11.26 -6.56 -0.51
N ARG A 48 -11.85 -5.41 -0.65
CA ARG A 48 -12.50 -5.04 -1.87
C ARG A 48 -11.58 -4.79 -3.03
N SER A 49 -12.11 -5.00 -4.20
CA SER A 49 -11.39 -4.92 -5.46
C SER A 49 -11.23 -3.51 -6.02
N ARG A 50 -11.53 -2.49 -5.24
CA ARG A 50 -11.33 -1.13 -5.72
C ARG A 50 -9.84 -0.85 -5.84
N PRO A 51 -9.35 -0.41 -7.01
CA PRO A 51 -7.93 -0.10 -7.15
C PRO A 51 -7.50 0.99 -6.19
N ALA A 52 -6.25 0.93 -5.75
CA ALA A 52 -5.69 1.99 -4.92
C ALA A 52 -5.59 3.29 -5.71
N LEU A 53 -5.80 4.41 -5.03
CA LEU A 53 -5.68 5.71 -5.69
C LEU A 53 -4.25 6.20 -5.74
N LEU A 54 -3.48 5.93 -4.70
CA LEU A 54 -2.10 6.35 -4.60
C LEU A 54 -1.22 5.15 -4.31
N LEU A 55 -0.05 5.15 -4.92
CA LEU A 55 1.01 4.21 -4.62
C LEU A 55 2.08 4.94 -3.84
N ASN A 56 2.39 4.46 -2.65
CA ASN A 56 3.40 5.03 -1.80
C ASN A 56 4.70 4.25 -2.00
N LEU A 57 5.76 4.96 -2.39
CA LEU A 57 7.10 4.37 -2.47
C LEU A 57 7.95 5.06 -1.41
N ARG A 58 8.56 4.27 -0.53
CA ARG A 58 9.25 4.87 0.60
C ARG A 58 10.54 4.15 0.93
N LYS A 59 11.43 4.89 1.54
CA LYS A 59 12.74 4.40 1.93
C LYS A 59 13.19 5.11 3.19
N PHE A 60 14.13 4.51 3.90
CA PHE A 60 14.74 5.14 5.05
C PHE A 60 15.90 6.01 4.59
N ASP A 61 15.89 7.27 5.03
CA ASP A 61 16.98 8.19 4.75
C ASP A 61 17.94 8.20 5.95
N PRO A 62 19.14 7.66 5.80
CA PRO A 62 20.08 7.62 6.92
C PRO A 62 20.57 8.99 7.35
N ARG A 63 20.50 10.00 6.49
CA ARG A 63 20.95 11.34 6.85
C ARG A 63 20.02 12.01 7.84
N SER A 64 18.73 11.88 7.62
CA SER A 64 17.73 12.48 8.51
C SER A 64 17.27 11.53 9.61
N GLY A 65 17.47 10.22 9.43
CA GLY A 65 16.93 9.23 10.35
C GLY A 65 15.44 9.02 10.19
N LEU A 66 14.86 9.48 9.08
CA LEU A 66 13.43 9.44 8.84
C LEU A 66 13.10 8.57 7.64
N LEU A 67 11.89 8.05 7.62
CA LEU A 67 11.35 7.47 6.41
C LEU A 67 10.89 8.59 5.50
N VAL A 68 11.34 8.52 4.24
CA VAL A 68 10.93 9.46 3.21
C VAL A 68 10.24 8.67 2.10
N GLY A 69 9.38 9.33 1.36
CA GLY A 69 8.68 8.63 0.31
C GLY A 69 7.98 9.54 -0.66
N TRP A 70 7.42 8.90 -1.67
CA TRP A 70 6.67 9.57 -2.71
C TRP A 70 5.33 8.89 -2.84
N GLN A 71 4.29 9.67 -3.08
CA GLN A 71 2.99 9.13 -3.40
C GLN A 71 2.66 9.50 -4.83
N ALA A 72 2.43 8.50 -5.63
CA ALA A 72 2.15 8.67 -7.05
C ALA A 72 0.73 8.20 -7.34
N SER A 73 0.03 8.94 -8.18
CA SER A 73 -1.35 8.61 -8.54
C SER A 73 -1.38 7.34 -9.40
N TYR A 74 -2.04 6.31 -8.91
CA TYR A 74 -2.13 5.04 -9.62
C TYR A 74 -2.71 5.18 -11.03
N PRO A 75 -3.78 5.98 -11.24
CA PRO A 75 -4.31 6.15 -12.59
C PRO A 75 -3.32 6.77 -13.58
N TYR A 76 -2.27 7.40 -13.10
CA TYR A 76 -1.24 7.97 -13.98
C TYR A 76 -0.06 7.04 -14.20
N LEU A 77 -0.15 5.82 -13.74
CA LEU A 77 0.85 4.81 -14.06
C LEU A 77 0.68 4.43 -15.53
N ILE A 78 1.64 4.84 -16.34
CA ILE A 78 1.61 4.64 -17.78
C ILE A 78 2.02 3.21 -18.11
N SER A 79 3.09 2.75 -17.49
CA SER A 79 3.60 1.41 -17.72
C SER A 79 4.40 0.92 -16.54
N ALA A 80 4.48 -0.39 -16.42
CA ALA A 80 5.34 -1.06 -15.47
C ALA A 80 6.12 -2.12 -16.24
N ASP A 81 7.42 -1.92 -16.33
CA ASP A 81 8.32 -2.82 -17.05
C ASP A 81 9.14 -3.60 -16.03
N TYR A 82 9.40 -4.85 -16.33
CA TYR A 82 10.17 -5.68 -15.41
C TYR A 82 11.21 -6.47 -16.18
N VAL A 83 12.31 -6.79 -15.49
CA VAL A 83 13.37 -7.62 -16.00
C VAL A 83 13.57 -8.76 -15.00
N GLY A 84 13.12 -9.95 -15.37
CA GLY A 84 13.16 -11.08 -14.47
C GLY A 84 12.39 -10.80 -13.18
N GLU A 85 12.95 -11.21 -12.06
CA GLU A 85 12.35 -11.01 -10.75
C GLU A 85 13.13 -10.01 -9.90
N LYS A 86 14.03 -9.26 -10.51
CA LYS A 86 14.97 -8.43 -9.76
C LYS A 86 14.86 -6.94 -10.07
N MET A 87 14.17 -6.57 -11.11
CA MET A 87 14.07 -5.17 -11.50
C MET A 87 12.69 -4.86 -12.01
N LEU A 88 12.20 -3.70 -11.62
CA LEU A 88 10.88 -3.20 -12.00
C LEU A 88 11.00 -1.70 -12.20
N SER A 89 10.40 -1.21 -13.27
CA SER A 89 10.38 0.22 -13.59
C SER A 89 8.94 0.69 -13.70
N LEU A 90 8.59 1.73 -12.98
CA LEU A 90 7.25 2.31 -12.98
C LEU A 90 7.31 3.68 -13.62
N ASP A 91 6.55 3.87 -14.68
CA ASP A 91 6.53 5.12 -15.43
C ASP A 91 5.24 5.88 -15.13
N PHE A 92 5.36 7.00 -14.45
CA PHE A 92 4.26 7.92 -14.15
C PHE A 92 4.33 9.20 -14.98
N GLY A 93 5.07 9.17 -16.07
CA GLY A 93 5.25 10.32 -16.92
C GLY A 93 6.49 11.11 -16.54
N ARG A 94 6.31 12.19 -15.80
CA ARG A 94 7.45 12.99 -15.35
C ARG A 94 8.33 12.27 -14.35
N ARG A 95 7.74 11.42 -13.52
CA ARG A 95 8.48 10.65 -12.53
C ARG A 95 8.51 9.20 -12.94
N GLN A 96 9.66 8.61 -12.82
CA GLN A 96 9.88 7.21 -13.05
C GLN A 96 10.53 6.64 -11.81
N PHE A 97 10.11 5.46 -11.40
CA PHE A 97 10.71 4.79 -10.26
C PHE A 97 11.34 3.49 -10.72
N VAL A 98 12.58 3.28 -10.33
CA VAL A 98 13.27 2.03 -10.60
C VAL A 98 13.41 1.30 -9.29
N ILE A 99 12.92 0.08 -9.25
CA ILE A 99 12.89 -0.75 -8.07
C ILE A 99 13.75 -1.97 -8.34
N GLN A 100 14.71 -2.21 -7.48
CA GLN A 100 15.56 -3.38 -7.56
C GLN A 100 15.38 -4.22 -6.31
N GLY A 101 15.54 -5.52 -6.46
CA GLY A 101 15.39 -6.42 -5.35
C GLY A 101 15.49 -7.86 -5.76
N THR A 102 14.88 -8.72 -4.96
CA THR A 102 14.82 -10.16 -5.21
C THR A 102 13.39 -10.64 -5.06
N ASP A 103 13.02 -11.63 -5.86
CA ASP A 103 11.70 -12.26 -5.80
C ASP A 103 10.56 -11.28 -5.98
N LEU A 104 10.65 -10.39 -6.96
CA LEU A 104 9.68 -9.35 -7.19
C LEU A 104 8.49 -9.76 -8.07
N SER A 105 8.38 -11.03 -8.44
CA SER A 105 7.32 -11.47 -9.34
C SER A 105 5.93 -11.24 -8.78
N GLU A 106 5.73 -11.47 -7.49
CA GLU A 106 4.45 -11.23 -6.86
C GLU A 106 4.10 -9.75 -6.82
N LEU A 107 5.10 -8.89 -6.66
CA LEU A 107 4.88 -7.45 -6.71
C LEU A 107 4.34 -7.03 -8.08
N VAL A 108 4.95 -7.55 -9.15
CA VAL A 108 4.49 -7.26 -10.50
C VAL A 108 3.03 -7.70 -10.67
N ARG A 109 2.68 -8.86 -10.17
CA ARG A 109 1.32 -9.36 -10.25
C ARG A 109 0.33 -8.45 -9.51
N HIS A 110 0.69 -8.03 -8.31
CA HIS A 110 -0.16 -7.14 -7.52
C HIS A 110 -0.29 -5.76 -8.16
N LEU A 111 0.77 -5.25 -8.78
CA LEU A 111 0.69 -3.98 -9.49
C LEU A 111 -0.27 -4.07 -10.68
N GLN A 112 -0.28 -5.19 -11.36
CA GLN A 112 -1.22 -5.41 -12.46
C GLN A 112 -2.66 -5.34 -11.97
N GLN A 113 -2.91 -5.76 -10.75
CA GLN A 113 -4.24 -5.74 -10.14
C GLN A 113 -4.58 -4.40 -9.50
N GLY A 114 -3.63 -3.49 -9.40
CA GLY A 114 -3.85 -2.19 -8.76
C GLY A 114 -4.03 -2.28 -7.26
N THR A 115 -3.48 -3.31 -6.63
CA THR A 115 -3.71 -3.56 -5.20
C THR A 115 -2.55 -3.16 -4.30
N VAL A 116 -1.42 -2.74 -4.86
CA VAL A 116 -0.26 -2.36 -4.05
C VAL A 116 -0.49 -0.97 -3.48
N LEU A 117 -0.44 -0.85 -2.17
CA LEU A 117 -0.58 0.43 -1.48
C LEU A 117 0.76 1.08 -1.22
N ALA A 118 1.79 0.30 -0.94
CA ALA A 118 3.10 0.81 -0.62
C ALA A 118 4.18 -0.17 -1.03
N ILE A 119 5.33 0.37 -1.41
CA ILE A 119 6.55 -0.40 -1.66
C ILE A 119 7.62 0.18 -0.75
N GLN A 120 8.29 -0.68 0.00
CA GLN A 120 9.23 -0.28 1.04
C GLN A 120 10.63 -0.79 0.74
N GLU A 121 11.59 0.14 0.66
CA GLU A 121 12.99 -0.24 0.53
C GLU A 121 13.52 -0.79 1.85
N TYR A 122 14.26 -1.88 1.79
CA TYR A 122 14.90 -2.47 2.96
C TYR A 122 16.05 -1.60 3.45
N SER A 123 16.16 -1.47 4.77
CA SER A 123 17.28 -0.79 5.40
C SER A 123 17.70 -1.57 6.65
N THR A 124 18.99 -1.85 6.75
CA THR A 124 19.53 -2.52 7.94
C THR A 124 19.41 -1.64 9.19
N GLN A 125 19.28 -0.34 9.02
CA GLN A 125 19.15 0.55 10.16
C GLN A 125 17.76 0.49 10.80
N VAL A 126 16.76 0.05 10.04
CA VAL A 126 15.41 -0.13 10.55
C VAL A 126 15.16 -1.58 10.90
N TRP A 127 15.58 -2.49 10.04
CA TRP A 127 15.37 -3.93 10.22
C TRP A 127 16.73 -4.61 10.25
N PRO A 128 17.24 -4.97 11.44
CA PRO A 128 18.58 -5.52 11.53
C PRO A 128 18.77 -6.85 10.85
N GLN A 129 17.69 -7.63 10.74
CA GLN A 129 17.75 -8.96 10.14
C GLN A 129 16.93 -8.98 8.86
N LEU A 130 17.55 -9.47 7.80
CA LEU A 130 16.86 -9.65 6.53
C LEU A 130 15.95 -10.87 6.63
N PRO A 131 14.63 -10.69 6.47
CA PRO A 131 13.73 -11.83 6.49
C PRO A 131 13.87 -12.67 5.23
N PRO A 132 13.47 -13.95 5.28
CA PRO A 132 13.38 -14.74 4.06
C PRO A 132 12.28 -14.20 3.17
N GLY A 133 12.43 -14.40 1.87
CA GLY A 133 11.41 -13.98 0.91
C GLY A 133 11.81 -12.77 0.12
N PRO A 134 10.84 -12.09 -0.48
CA PRO A 134 11.13 -10.97 -1.37
C PRO A 134 11.67 -9.77 -0.61
N VAL A 135 12.59 -9.07 -1.24
CA VAL A 135 13.23 -7.88 -0.68
C VAL A 135 13.34 -6.81 -1.76
N VAL A 136 12.97 -5.59 -1.41
CA VAL A 136 13.24 -4.42 -2.25
C VAL A 136 14.50 -3.78 -1.73
N THR A 137 15.56 -3.82 -2.51
CA THR A 137 16.87 -3.33 -2.08
C THR A 137 17.09 -1.86 -2.42
N VAL A 138 16.50 -1.38 -3.50
CA VAL A 138 16.71 0.00 -3.97
C VAL A 138 15.41 0.50 -4.58
N ILE A 139 15.05 1.72 -4.22
CA ILE A 139 14.02 2.50 -4.91
C ILE A 139 14.66 3.81 -5.34
N ASP A 140 14.76 4.02 -6.65
CA ASP A 140 15.29 5.26 -7.21
C ASP A 140 14.18 6.02 -7.91
N LYS A 141 14.12 7.32 -7.64
CA LYS A 141 13.21 8.21 -8.36
C LYS A 141 14.01 8.95 -9.42
N VAL A 142 13.53 8.90 -10.64
CA VAL A 142 14.11 9.62 -11.77
C VAL A 142 13.06 10.61 -12.26
N GLU A 143 13.44 11.87 -12.37
CA GLU A 143 12.57 12.88 -12.94
C GLU A 143 12.96 13.15 -14.37
N ARG A 144 11.98 13.10 -15.26
CA ARG A 144 12.17 13.46 -16.65
C ARG A 144 11.93 14.95 -16.80
N GLN A 145 12.82 15.59 -17.53
CA GLN A 145 12.63 16.99 -17.82
C GLN A 145 11.67 17.16 -18.99
N PRO A 146 10.86 18.23 -18.98
CA PRO A 146 9.89 18.43 -20.07
C PRO A 146 10.51 18.51 -21.44
N SER A 147 11.77 18.91 -21.51
CA SER A 147 12.48 19.03 -22.78
C SER A 147 12.89 17.69 -23.39
N ASP A 148 12.71 16.61 -22.67
CA ASP A 148 13.08 15.28 -23.12
C ASP A 148 11.92 14.55 -23.82
N ALA A 149 10.89 15.28 -24.16
CA ALA A 149 9.74 14.69 -24.81
C ALA A 149 10.04 14.31 -26.26
#